data_2ebf13ba417f377c3c09c147e6c0ad7a
#
_entry.id   2ebf13ba417f377c3c09c147e6c0ad7a
#
_cell.length_a   1.000
_cell.length_b   1.000
_cell.length_c   1.000
_cell.angle_alpha   90.00
_cell.angle_beta   90.00
_cell.angle_gamma   90.00
#
_symmetry.space_group_name_H-M   'P 1'
#
loop_
_entity.id
_entity.type
_entity.pdbx_description
1 polymer ?
#
loop_
_entity_poly.entity_id
_entity_poly.type
_entity_poly.pdbx_seq_one_letter_code
_entity_poly.pdbx_strand_id
1 'polypeptide(L)'
;MGRIATASDAEQLRRLNEEFNGEDEITIESIIESLRNNPQEVVIVAEEDNALVGFVCVQLKKSFCYEDYMPEITEVYVMPEYRKRGIASNMILFAEEYCSKKYPLHKYELLTGKKNVAAQSVYGKLGYADDEEIHMVKRVK
;
A
#
# COMPACT_ATOMS: atom_id res chain seq x y z
N MET A 1 -8.99 1.88 -11.73
CA MET A 1 -9.81 2.27 -10.59
C MET A 1 -9.50 1.41 -9.39
N GLY A 2 -9.37 2.00 -8.21
CA GLY A 2 -9.02 1.25 -7.01
C GLY A 2 -10.20 0.48 -6.43
N ARG A 3 -9.92 -0.71 -5.92
CA ARG A 3 -10.87 -1.52 -5.16
C ARG A 3 -10.12 -2.37 -4.15
N ILE A 4 -10.85 -2.94 -3.22
CA ILE A 4 -10.27 -3.87 -2.24
C ILE A 4 -9.93 -5.18 -2.95
N ALA A 5 -8.74 -5.73 -2.66
CA ALA A 5 -8.33 -7.02 -3.21
C ALA A 5 -9.17 -8.16 -2.61
N THR A 6 -9.38 -9.19 -3.40
CA THR A 6 -10.04 -10.42 -2.95
C THR A 6 -9.10 -11.61 -3.19
N ALA A 7 -9.47 -12.76 -2.64
CA ALA A 7 -8.66 -13.98 -2.79
C ALA A 7 -8.44 -14.34 -4.27
N SER A 8 -9.37 -14.00 -5.14
CA SER A 8 -9.23 -14.28 -6.58
C SER A 8 -8.15 -13.44 -7.25
N ASP A 9 -7.63 -12.42 -6.58
CA ASP A 9 -6.54 -11.58 -7.10
C ASP A 9 -5.15 -12.16 -6.79
N ALA A 10 -5.07 -13.22 -6.01
CA ALA A 10 -3.80 -13.70 -5.44
C ALA A 10 -2.75 -14.04 -6.50
N GLU A 11 -3.13 -14.67 -7.59
CA GLU A 11 -2.19 -15.03 -8.65
C GLU A 11 -1.57 -13.80 -9.30
N GLN A 12 -2.41 -12.82 -9.64
CA GLN A 12 -1.92 -11.58 -10.23
C GLN A 12 -1.09 -10.76 -9.22
N LEU A 13 -1.50 -10.74 -7.96
CA LEU A 13 -0.74 -10.07 -6.91
C LEU A 13 0.64 -10.69 -6.72
N ARG A 14 0.74 -12.01 -6.80
CA ARG A 14 2.03 -12.68 -6.72
C ARG A 14 2.96 -12.20 -7.83
N ARG A 15 2.44 -12.13 -9.05
CA ARG A 15 3.22 -11.66 -10.21
C ARG A 15 3.67 -10.21 -10.03
N LEU A 16 2.75 -9.33 -9.61
CA LEU A 16 3.10 -7.92 -9.38
C LEU A 16 4.13 -7.77 -8.26
N ASN A 17 4.03 -8.58 -7.22
CA ASN A 17 5.00 -8.56 -6.14
C ASN A 17 6.39 -8.99 -6.61
N GLU A 18 6.47 -10.00 -7.48
CA GLU A 18 7.74 -10.42 -8.07
C GLU A 18 8.37 -9.29 -8.90
N GLU A 19 7.57 -8.56 -9.66
CA GLU A 19 8.06 -7.41 -10.43
C GLU A 19 8.60 -6.32 -9.50
N PHE A 20 7.93 -6.09 -8.38
CA PHE A 20 8.25 -5.01 -7.46
C PHE A 20 9.44 -5.35 -6.56
N ASN A 21 9.42 -6.53 -5.95
CA ASN A 21 10.36 -6.92 -4.91
C ASN A 21 11.34 -8.02 -5.33
N GLY A 22 11.22 -8.53 -6.55
CA GLY A 22 12.02 -9.66 -7.02
C GLY A 22 11.42 -10.99 -6.64
N GLU A 23 12.02 -12.07 -7.13
CA GLU A 23 11.57 -13.42 -6.80
C GLU A 23 11.70 -13.69 -5.30
N ASP A 24 10.69 -14.31 -4.74
CA ASP A 24 10.68 -14.73 -3.34
C ASP A 24 9.92 -16.06 -3.22
N GLU A 25 9.75 -16.52 -1.99
CA GLU A 25 9.10 -17.80 -1.69
C GLU A 25 7.61 -17.64 -1.39
N ILE A 26 7.02 -16.45 -1.61
CA ILE A 26 5.61 -16.21 -1.35
C ILE A 26 4.76 -17.02 -2.32
N THR A 27 3.87 -17.84 -1.77
CA THR A 27 2.98 -18.69 -2.57
C THR A 27 1.62 -18.03 -2.75
N ILE A 28 0.87 -18.49 -3.73
CA ILE A 28 -0.51 -18.03 -3.95
C ILE A 28 -1.33 -18.34 -2.69
N GLU A 29 -1.15 -19.50 -2.09
CA GLU A 29 -1.85 -19.91 -0.87
C GLU A 29 -1.56 -18.96 0.30
N SER A 30 -0.30 -18.54 0.45
CA SER A 30 0.11 -17.60 1.48
C SER A 30 -0.54 -16.22 1.27
N ILE A 31 -0.65 -15.78 0.02
CA ILE A 31 -1.32 -14.51 -0.30
C ILE A 31 -2.81 -14.61 0.03
N ILE A 32 -3.46 -15.71 -0.37
CA ILE A 32 -4.88 -15.92 -0.06
C ILE A 32 -5.12 -15.87 1.44
N GLU A 33 -4.27 -16.56 2.22
CA GLU A 33 -4.37 -16.57 3.68
C GLU A 33 -4.24 -15.16 4.25
N SER A 34 -3.26 -14.40 3.75
CA SER A 34 -3.05 -13.03 4.20
C SER A 34 -4.26 -12.14 3.87
N LEU A 35 -4.80 -12.25 2.65
CA LEU A 35 -5.96 -11.46 2.26
C LEU A 35 -7.20 -11.77 3.09
N ARG A 36 -7.37 -13.01 3.51
CA ARG A 36 -8.55 -13.44 4.26
C ARG A 36 -8.44 -13.24 5.76
N ASN A 37 -7.26 -13.45 6.33
CA ASN A 37 -7.09 -13.61 7.77
C ASN A 37 -6.11 -12.64 8.41
N ASN A 38 -5.74 -11.57 7.72
CA ASN A 38 -4.91 -10.52 8.31
C ASN A 38 -5.72 -9.24 8.46
N PRO A 39 -6.40 -9.05 9.62
CA PRO A 39 -7.26 -7.87 9.81
C PRO A 39 -6.48 -6.57 9.98
N GLN A 40 -5.17 -6.64 10.12
CA GLN A 40 -4.34 -5.45 10.27
C GLN A 40 -3.87 -4.87 8.94
N GLU A 41 -4.18 -5.54 7.84
CA GLU A 41 -3.78 -5.05 6.53
C GLU A 41 -4.97 -4.87 5.60
N VAL A 42 -4.94 -3.76 4.85
CA VAL A 42 -5.87 -3.51 3.75
C VAL A 42 -5.05 -3.49 2.47
N VAL A 43 -5.47 -4.26 1.47
CA VAL A 43 -4.80 -4.29 0.17
C VAL A 43 -5.76 -3.72 -0.87
N ILE A 44 -5.29 -2.68 -1.56
CA ILE A 44 -6.02 -2.03 -2.65
C ILE A 44 -5.35 -2.40 -3.96
N VAL A 45 -6.14 -2.70 -4.98
CA VAL A 45 -5.64 -3.01 -6.31
C VAL A 45 -6.23 -2.07 -7.34
N ALA A 46 -5.50 -1.86 -8.43
CA ALA A 46 -5.98 -1.14 -9.59
C ALA A 46 -6.05 -2.10 -10.77
N GLU A 47 -7.15 -2.04 -11.49
CA GLU A 47 -7.43 -2.92 -12.62
C GLU A 47 -7.63 -2.10 -13.87
N GLU A 48 -6.96 -2.51 -14.96
CA GLU A 48 -7.11 -1.94 -16.29
C GLU A 48 -7.19 -3.10 -17.28
N ASP A 49 -8.12 -3.03 -18.23
CA ASP A 49 -8.28 -4.06 -19.26
C ASP A 49 -8.39 -5.47 -18.68
N ASN A 50 -9.12 -5.60 -17.57
CA ASN A 50 -9.37 -6.87 -16.87
C ASN A 50 -8.12 -7.52 -16.27
N ALA A 51 -7.06 -6.73 -16.02
CA ALA A 51 -5.84 -7.22 -15.37
C ALA A 51 -5.39 -6.24 -14.29
N LEU A 52 -4.78 -6.75 -13.23
CA LEU A 52 -4.22 -5.89 -12.19
C LEU A 52 -2.96 -5.21 -12.70
N VAL A 53 -2.88 -3.91 -12.50
CA VAL A 53 -1.74 -3.09 -12.92
C VAL A 53 -1.01 -2.45 -11.76
N GLY A 54 -1.54 -2.56 -10.55
CA GLY A 54 -0.89 -2.01 -9.36
C GLY A 54 -1.57 -2.42 -8.08
N PHE A 55 -0.90 -2.15 -6.96
CA PHE A 55 -1.45 -2.40 -5.64
C PHE A 55 -0.89 -1.42 -4.61
N VAL A 56 -1.63 -1.25 -3.53
CA VAL A 56 -1.22 -0.50 -2.34
C VAL A 56 -1.55 -1.34 -1.12
N CYS A 57 -0.58 -1.45 -0.21
CA CYS A 57 -0.79 -2.13 1.07
C CYS A 57 -0.80 -1.10 2.18
N VAL A 58 -1.76 -1.23 3.11
CA VAL A 58 -1.92 -0.33 4.25
C VAL A 58 -1.96 -1.15 5.53
N GLN A 59 -1.11 -0.81 6.49
CA GLN A 59 -1.15 -1.39 7.83
C GLN A 59 -2.02 -0.50 8.73
N LEU A 60 -2.97 -1.13 9.42
CA LEU A 60 -3.87 -0.42 10.33
C LEU A 60 -3.25 -0.35 11.72
N LYS A 61 -2.39 0.64 11.94
CA LYS A 61 -1.65 0.77 13.21
C LYS A 61 -2.51 1.46 14.25
N LYS A 62 -2.50 0.92 15.47
CA LYS A 62 -3.16 1.54 16.61
C LYS A 62 -2.41 1.17 17.88
N SER A 63 -2.08 2.18 18.68
CA SER A 63 -1.52 1.99 20.03
C SER A 63 -2.61 2.20 21.07
N PHE A 64 -2.48 1.52 22.22
CA PHE A 64 -3.38 1.78 23.36
C PHE A 64 -3.25 3.22 23.87
N CYS A 65 -2.17 3.90 23.49
CA CYS A 65 -1.92 5.27 23.91
C CYS A 65 -2.89 6.27 23.27
N TYR A 66 -3.58 5.88 22.22
CA TYR A 66 -4.46 6.75 21.43
C TYR A 66 -5.75 6.04 21.10
N GLU A 67 -6.84 6.82 21.01
CA GLU A 67 -8.12 6.29 20.53
C GLU A 67 -8.12 6.11 19.01
N ASP A 68 -7.32 6.90 18.31
CA ASP A 68 -7.33 6.97 16.85
C ASP A 68 -6.30 6.03 16.23
N TYR A 69 -6.61 5.58 15.01
CA TYR A 69 -5.71 4.78 14.20
C TYR A 69 -4.74 5.65 13.42
N MET A 70 -3.59 5.06 13.06
CA MET A 70 -2.55 5.70 12.27
C MET A 70 -2.19 4.77 11.11
N PRO A 71 -3.03 4.66 10.07
CA PRO A 71 -2.72 3.76 8.96
C PRO A 71 -1.42 4.14 8.28
N GLU A 72 -0.59 3.13 8.00
CA GLU A 72 0.66 3.31 7.28
C GLU A 72 0.60 2.64 5.93
N ILE A 73 0.86 3.40 4.87
CA ILE A 73 1.02 2.85 3.53
C ILE A 73 2.42 2.24 3.46
N THR A 74 2.47 0.91 3.33
CA THR A 74 3.73 0.17 3.37
C THR A 74 4.27 -0.21 2.01
N GLU A 75 3.38 -0.39 1.03
CA GLU A 75 3.78 -0.76 -0.33
C GLU A 75 2.93 0.01 -1.33
N VAL A 76 3.55 0.51 -2.38
CA VAL A 76 2.87 1.14 -3.53
C VAL A 76 3.59 0.68 -4.79
N TYR A 77 2.87 0.02 -5.68
CA TYR A 77 3.43 -0.44 -6.93
C TYR A 77 2.45 -0.24 -8.08
N VAL A 78 2.95 0.28 -9.19
CA VAL A 78 2.22 0.37 -10.47
C VAL A 78 3.17 -0.12 -11.54
N MET A 79 2.69 -0.99 -12.42
CA MET A 79 3.48 -1.50 -13.55
C MET A 79 4.05 -0.34 -14.36
N PRO A 80 5.31 -0.43 -14.83
CA PRO A 80 5.96 0.68 -15.55
C PRO A 80 5.12 1.27 -16.69
N GLU A 81 4.44 0.43 -17.46
CA GLU A 81 3.66 0.85 -18.62
C GLU A 81 2.44 1.71 -18.24
N TYR A 82 2.03 1.62 -16.98
CA TYR A 82 0.82 2.31 -16.48
C TYR A 82 1.14 3.48 -15.56
N ARG A 83 2.41 3.83 -15.41
CA ARG A 83 2.84 4.95 -14.57
C ARG A 83 2.52 6.30 -15.24
N LYS A 84 2.51 7.37 -14.41
CA LYS A 84 2.23 8.75 -14.84
C LYS A 84 0.81 8.93 -15.36
N ARG A 85 -0.12 8.07 -14.93
CA ARG A 85 -1.54 8.16 -15.28
C ARG A 85 -2.43 8.40 -14.07
N GLY A 86 -1.83 8.69 -12.89
CA GLY A 86 -2.58 8.94 -11.67
C GLY A 86 -3.08 7.70 -10.96
N ILE A 87 -2.65 6.51 -11.37
CA ILE A 87 -3.14 5.25 -10.78
C ILE A 87 -2.73 5.11 -9.32
N ALA A 88 -1.46 5.41 -8.99
CA ALA A 88 -1.00 5.36 -7.61
C ALA A 88 -1.78 6.35 -6.74
N SER A 89 -1.94 7.58 -7.19
CA SER A 89 -2.70 8.59 -6.46
C SER A 89 -4.15 8.15 -6.24
N ASN A 90 -4.77 7.55 -7.25
CA ASN A 90 -6.14 7.06 -7.16
C ASN A 90 -6.28 5.97 -6.10
N MET A 91 -5.33 5.01 -6.08
CA MET A 91 -5.34 3.94 -5.09
C MET A 91 -5.12 4.48 -3.66
N ILE A 92 -4.23 5.43 -3.50
CA ILE A 92 -3.96 6.03 -2.19
C ILE A 92 -5.18 6.78 -1.69
N LEU A 93 -5.82 7.58 -2.55
CA LEU A 93 -7.05 8.29 -2.18
C LEU A 93 -8.17 7.31 -1.82
N PHE A 94 -8.28 6.20 -2.55
CA PHE A 94 -9.23 5.16 -2.20
C PHE A 94 -8.94 4.58 -0.81
N ALA A 95 -7.67 4.32 -0.52
CA ALA A 95 -7.26 3.78 0.79
C ALA A 95 -7.61 4.76 1.92
N GLU A 96 -7.35 6.05 1.71
CA GLU A 96 -7.67 7.09 2.70
C GLU A 96 -9.16 7.16 2.95
N GLU A 97 -9.97 7.17 1.89
CA GLU A 97 -11.42 7.21 2.02
C GLU A 97 -11.95 5.97 2.74
N TYR A 98 -11.44 4.79 2.37
CA TYR A 98 -11.83 3.53 3.01
C TYR A 98 -11.55 3.57 4.52
N CYS A 99 -10.34 3.98 4.91
CA CYS A 99 -9.97 4.05 6.31
C CYS A 99 -10.79 5.11 7.07
N SER A 100 -11.03 6.26 6.45
CA SER A 100 -11.76 7.34 7.11
C SER A 100 -13.21 6.97 7.41
N LYS A 101 -13.80 6.10 6.61
CA LYS A 101 -15.18 5.64 6.83
C LYS A 101 -15.29 4.57 7.91
N LYS A 102 -14.20 3.86 8.20
CA LYS A 102 -14.22 2.72 9.13
C LYS A 102 -13.61 2.98 10.49
N TYR A 103 -12.68 3.92 10.58
CA TYR A 103 -11.88 4.10 11.78
C TYR A 103 -11.75 5.57 12.14
N PRO A 104 -11.70 5.91 13.44
CA PRO A 104 -11.25 7.24 13.83
C PRO A 104 -9.77 7.35 13.50
N LEU A 105 -9.36 8.45 12.88
CA LEU A 105 -8.01 8.60 12.34
C LEU A 105 -7.29 9.77 12.96
N HIS A 106 -6.00 9.55 13.25
CA HIS A 106 -5.08 10.60 13.69
C HIS A 106 -4.27 11.13 12.51
N LYS A 107 -3.69 10.22 11.71
CA LYS A 107 -2.87 10.58 10.54
C LYS A 107 -2.70 9.36 9.65
N TYR A 108 -2.28 9.62 8.41
CA TYR A 108 -1.74 8.59 7.53
C TYR A 108 -0.23 8.74 7.49
N GLU A 109 0.49 7.63 7.38
CA GLU A 109 1.94 7.63 7.30
C GLU A 109 2.42 6.82 6.11
N LEU A 110 3.62 7.13 5.60
CA LEU A 110 4.31 6.29 4.64
C LEU A 110 5.81 6.55 4.74
N LEU A 111 6.59 5.59 4.24
CA LEU A 111 8.03 5.71 4.13
C LEU A 111 8.39 5.69 2.65
N THR A 112 9.28 6.56 2.24
CA THR A 112 9.77 6.58 0.86
C THR A 112 11.26 6.86 0.87
N GLY A 113 11.97 6.34 -0.16
CA GLY A 113 13.40 6.56 -0.26
C GLY A 113 13.74 8.03 -0.43
N LYS A 114 14.79 8.47 0.24
CA LYS A 114 15.22 9.86 0.22
C LYS A 114 15.56 10.34 -1.21
N LYS A 115 15.99 9.41 -2.07
CA LYS A 115 16.35 9.70 -3.46
C LYS A 115 15.21 9.49 -4.44
N ASN A 116 14.08 8.98 -3.99
CA ASN A 116 12.93 8.70 -4.85
C ASN A 116 12.09 9.97 -5.00
N VAL A 117 12.62 10.92 -5.78
CA VAL A 117 12.00 12.23 -5.98
C VAL A 117 10.64 12.12 -6.66
N ALA A 118 10.51 11.19 -7.60
CA ALA A 118 9.25 11.00 -8.32
C ALA A 118 8.13 10.58 -7.37
N ALA A 119 8.40 9.61 -6.49
CA ALA A 119 7.41 9.17 -5.50
C ALA A 119 7.09 10.28 -4.50
N GLN A 120 8.11 10.99 -4.01
CA GLN A 120 7.91 12.11 -3.08
C GLN A 120 7.03 13.19 -3.70
N SER A 121 7.19 13.45 -5.00
CA SER A 121 6.34 14.42 -5.69
C SER A 121 4.87 13.99 -5.70
N VAL A 122 4.61 12.72 -5.98
CA VAL A 122 3.24 12.16 -5.94
C VAL A 122 2.65 12.31 -4.53
N TYR A 123 3.38 11.90 -3.51
CA TYR A 123 2.90 11.94 -2.13
C TYR A 123 2.70 13.38 -1.64
N GLY A 124 3.61 14.28 -2.02
CA GLY A 124 3.48 15.70 -1.68
C GLY A 124 2.21 16.32 -2.22
N LYS A 125 1.83 15.97 -3.44
CA LYS A 125 0.57 16.45 -4.04
C LYS A 125 -0.65 15.92 -3.31
N LEU A 126 -0.53 14.79 -2.63
CA LEU A 126 -1.61 14.20 -1.83
C LEU A 126 -1.63 14.72 -0.40
N GLY A 127 -0.70 15.59 -0.03
CA GLY A 127 -0.65 16.19 1.30
C GLY A 127 0.32 15.57 2.28
N TYR A 128 1.10 14.59 1.84
CA TYR A 128 2.14 14.00 2.69
C TYR A 128 3.37 14.89 2.72
N ALA A 129 4.00 14.99 3.86
CA ALA A 129 5.19 15.82 4.05
C ALA A 129 6.16 15.12 4.99
N ASP A 130 7.44 15.41 4.80
CA ASP A 130 8.49 14.96 5.72
C ASP A 130 8.25 15.61 7.08
N ASP A 131 8.09 14.79 8.13
CA ASP A 131 7.88 15.28 9.49
C ASP A 131 9.19 15.35 10.29
N GLU A 132 10.33 15.15 9.62
CA GLU A 132 11.68 15.20 10.18
C GLU A 132 11.97 14.10 11.20
N GLU A 133 11.10 13.09 11.30
CA GLU A 133 11.39 11.90 12.09
C GLU A 133 12.44 11.04 11.37
N ILE A 134 13.26 10.34 12.12
CA ILE A 134 14.27 9.44 11.54
C ILE A 134 13.76 8.02 11.58
N HIS A 135 13.78 7.36 10.43
CA HIS A 135 13.47 5.94 10.34
C HIS A 135 14.72 5.13 10.65
N MET A 136 14.68 4.34 11.71
CA MET A 136 15.81 3.53 12.15
C MET A 136 15.50 2.06 11.97
N VAL A 137 16.45 1.30 11.43
CA VAL A 137 16.26 -0.10 11.09
C VAL A 137 17.35 -0.95 11.74
N LYS A 138 16.96 -2.07 12.32
CA LYS A 138 17.91 -3.10 12.76
C LYS A 138 17.54 -4.37 12.00
N ARG A 139 18.43 -4.81 11.12
CA ARG A 139 18.16 -6.00 10.31
C ARG A 139 18.52 -7.25 11.08
N VAL A 140 17.67 -8.29 10.95
CA VAL A 140 17.88 -9.58 11.60
C VAL A 140 18.10 -10.70 10.59
N LYS A 141 18.02 -10.37 9.30
CA LYS A 141 18.32 -11.29 8.20
C LYS A 141 19.07 -10.55 7.11
#